data_d68a584331040436b3d597a7da97e3fc
#
_entry.id   d68a584331040436b3d597a7da97e3fc
#
_cell.length_a   1.000
_cell.length_b   1.000
_cell.length_c   1.000
_cell.angle_alpha   90.00
_cell.angle_beta   90.00
_cell.angle_gamma   90.00
#
_symmetry.space_group_name_H-M   'P 1'
#
loop_
_entity.id
_entity.type
_entity.pdbx_description
1 polymer ?
#
loop_
_entity_poly.entity_id
_entity_poly.type
_entity_poly.pdbx_seq_one_letter_code
_entity_poly.pdbx_strand_id
1 'polypeptide(L)'
;IAPNADTAISDATGEAGVEYELAEAIPLPTFCDKVTGHLPGILEDTSVLGKTLTEKDMLLLASITILSGAFPEVYAIYDNSKVFANLFTFLVANAASGKGRTTSCLKLVNLIEQEVRDANKQEMDDYQQELADIRAMGRKASGMPLPKEPPYRSLLIPANCSSTAIYQALHDNHDQGITFETEADSLANTLKSDYGNFSDGLRKGFH
;
A
#
# COMPACT_ATOMS: atom_id res chain seq x y z
N ILE A 1 8.53 -31.78 -65.10
CA ILE A 1 7.38 -32.64 -64.70
C ILE A 1 7.66 -33.01 -63.23
N ALA A 2 7.05 -32.29 -62.33
CA ALA A 2 7.00 -32.64 -60.91
C ALA A 2 5.59 -33.14 -60.61
N PRO A 3 5.41 -34.08 -59.72
CA PRO A 3 4.15 -34.25 -59.05
C PRO A 3 4.19 -33.75 -57.63
N ASN A 4 3.12 -33.08 -57.29
CA ASN A 4 2.65 -32.77 -55.94
C ASN A 4 2.72 -33.96 -55.01
N ALA A 5 3.09 -33.66 -53.76
CA ALA A 5 2.82 -34.55 -52.64
C ALA A 5 2.17 -33.70 -51.52
N ASP A 6 0.84 -33.58 -51.61
CA ASP A 6 -0.01 -33.35 -50.46
C ASP A 6 0.10 -34.58 -49.55
N THR A 7 0.67 -34.39 -48.38
CA THR A 7 0.58 -35.42 -47.33
C THR A 7 -0.17 -34.79 -46.17
N ALA A 8 -1.38 -35.24 -46.03
CA ALA A 8 -2.26 -35.01 -44.91
C ALA A 8 -1.55 -35.36 -43.59
N ILE A 9 -1.48 -34.41 -42.69
CA ILE A 9 -1.21 -34.64 -41.27
C ILE A 9 -2.57 -34.89 -40.62
N SER A 10 -2.79 -36.14 -40.27
CA SER A 10 -3.97 -36.58 -39.56
C SER A 10 -3.93 -36.10 -38.11
N ASP A 11 -5.03 -35.51 -37.71
CA ASP A 11 -5.45 -35.20 -36.35
C ASP A 11 -5.24 -36.39 -35.41
N ALA A 12 -4.50 -36.15 -34.35
CA ALA A 12 -4.51 -36.94 -33.13
C ALA A 12 -4.35 -35.99 -31.92
N THR A 13 -5.35 -35.19 -31.67
CA THR A 13 -5.53 -34.57 -30.34
C THR A 13 -6.91 -34.91 -29.84
N GLY A 14 -7.02 -36.12 -29.29
CA GLY A 14 -8.07 -36.47 -28.38
C GLY A 14 -7.80 -35.81 -27.04
N GLU A 15 -8.03 -34.51 -26.95
CA GLU A 15 -8.21 -33.87 -25.65
C GLU A 15 -9.57 -34.30 -25.14
N ALA A 16 -9.57 -35.27 -24.22
CA ALA A 16 -10.70 -35.53 -23.35
C ALA A 16 -10.95 -34.22 -22.60
N GLY A 17 -11.96 -33.46 -23.02
CA GLY A 17 -12.48 -32.33 -22.29
C GLY A 17 -12.90 -32.85 -20.90
N VAL A 18 -12.06 -32.60 -19.91
CA VAL A 18 -12.46 -32.72 -18.52
C VAL A 18 -13.43 -31.55 -18.31
N GLU A 19 -14.70 -31.85 -18.41
CA GLU A 19 -15.78 -31.01 -17.99
C GLU A 19 -15.60 -30.83 -16.49
N TYR A 20 -14.91 -29.78 -16.08
CA TYR A 20 -14.93 -29.34 -14.68
C TYR A 20 -16.36 -28.90 -14.41
N GLU A 21 -17.16 -29.75 -13.84
CA GLU A 21 -18.38 -29.37 -13.16
C GLU A 21 -17.98 -28.19 -12.25
N LEU A 22 -18.48 -26.99 -12.58
CA LEU A 22 -18.32 -25.81 -11.75
C LEU A 22 -18.97 -26.18 -10.42
N ALA A 23 -18.16 -26.66 -9.48
CA ALA A 23 -18.61 -26.89 -8.11
C ALA A 23 -19.34 -25.61 -7.70
N GLU A 24 -20.61 -25.72 -7.32
CA GLU A 24 -21.40 -24.59 -6.88
C GLU A 24 -20.55 -23.82 -5.89
N ALA A 25 -20.24 -22.55 -6.23
CA ALA A 25 -19.34 -21.74 -5.41
C ALA A 25 -19.94 -21.62 -4.02
N ILE A 26 -19.36 -22.32 -3.07
CA ILE A 26 -19.77 -22.24 -1.65
C ILE A 26 -19.74 -20.74 -1.28
N PRO A 27 -20.88 -20.15 -0.89
CA PRO A 27 -20.89 -18.73 -0.55
C PRO A 27 -19.93 -18.49 0.61
N LEU A 28 -18.91 -17.67 0.38
CA LEU A 28 -17.98 -17.28 1.42
C LEU A 28 -18.74 -16.52 2.53
N PRO A 29 -18.43 -16.79 3.80
CA PRO A 29 -19.06 -16.07 4.90
C PRO A 29 -18.70 -14.58 4.82
N THR A 30 -19.69 -13.73 5.06
CA THR A 30 -19.52 -12.29 5.23
C THR A 30 -19.75 -11.91 6.69
N PHE A 31 -19.12 -10.83 7.15
CA PHE A 31 -19.29 -10.37 8.52
C PHE A 31 -20.02 -9.03 8.61
N CYS A 32 -20.16 -8.30 7.52
CA CYS A 32 -20.77 -6.97 7.53
C CYS A 32 -22.17 -6.93 8.14
N ASP A 33 -23.05 -7.87 7.85
CA ASP A 33 -24.41 -7.88 8.41
C ASP A 33 -24.42 -8.00 9.94
N LYS A 34 -23.39 -8.63 10.51
CA LYS A 34 -23.28 -8.84 11.96
C LYS A 34 -22.61 -7.69 12.69
N VAL A 35 -21.77 -6.95 12.00
CA VAL A 35 -20.90 -5.94 12.64
C VAL A 35 -21.28 -4.50 12.29
N THR A 36 -21.98 -4.25 11.18
CA THR A 36 -22.24 -2.90 10.66
C THR A 36 -22.85 -1.97 11.73
N GLY A 37 -23.86 -2.41 12.46
CA GLY A 37 -24.49 -1.60 13.50
C GLY A 37 -23.66 -1.38 14.77
N HIS A 38 -22.44 -1.91 14.83
CA HIS A 38 -21.51 -1.80 15.96
C HIS A 38 -20.19 -1.13 15.58
N LEU A 39 -20.04 -0.74 14.30
CA LEU A 39 -18.82 -0.09 13.81
C LEU A 39 -18.77 1.38 14.24
N PRO A 40 -17.57 1.95 14.51
CA PRO A 40 -17.39 3.38 14.56
C PRO A 40 -17.86 4.02 13.24
N GLY A 41 -18.52 5.20 13.31
CA GLY A 41 -19.14 5.84 12.15
C GLY A 41 -18.26 5.93 10.91
N ILE A 42 -16.98 6.26 11.06
CA ILE A 42 -16.03 6.34 9.94
C ILE A 42 -15.86 5.00 9.19
N LEU A 43 -15.91 3.87 9.89
CA LEU A 43 -15.83 2.53 9.29
C LEU A 43 -17.17 2.13 8.69
N GLU A 44 -18.29 2.48 9.36
CA GLU A 44 -19.63 2.26 8.84
C GLU A 44 -19.82 3.03 7.52
N ASP A 45 -19.53 4.35 7.51
CA ASP A 45 -19.63 5.22 6.34
C ASP A 45 -18.82 4.69 5.15
N THR A 46 -17.64 4.12 5.42
CA THR A 46 -16.80 3.55 4.37
C THR A 46 -17.36 2.23 3.86
N SER A 47 -17.82 1.36 4.75
CA SER A 47 -18.34 0.04 4.36
C SER A 47 -19.61 0.13 3.53
N VAL A 48 -20.50 1.08 3.81
CA VAL A 48 -21.76 1.25 3.05
C VAL A 48 -21.55 1.69 1.60
N LEU A 49 -20.35 2.13 1.22
CA LEU A 49 -20.00 2.40 -0.17
C LEU A 49 -19.95 1.13 -1.03
N GLY A 50 -19.84 -0.05 -0.44
CA GLY A 50 -19.91 -1.34 -1.11
C GLY A 50 -21.30 -1.66 -1.60
N LYS A 51 -21.41 -2.19 -2.84
CA LYS A 51 -22.69 -2.59 -3.44
C LYS A 51 -23.15 -3.98 -3.03
N THR A 52 -22.19 -4.85 -2.73
CA THR A 52 -22.42 -6.24 -2.27
C THR A 52 -21.85 -6.42 -0.88
N LEU A 53 -22.26 -7.46 -0.17
CA LEU A 53 -21.69 -7.77 1.15
C LEU A 53 -20.19 -8.00 1.08
N THR A 54 -19.71 -8.70 0.06
CA THR A 54 -18.28 -8.92 -0.16
C THR A 54 -17.52 -7.60 -0.39
N GLU A 55 -18.08 -6.66 -1.18
CA GLU A 55 -17.47 -5.35 -1.35
C GLU A 55 -17.41 -4.56 -0.05
N LYS A 56 -18.46 -4.64 0.79
CA LYS A 56 -18.47 -4.00 2.11
C LYS A 56 -17.38 -4.57 3.01
N ASP A 57 -17.20 -5.88 3.02
CA ASP A 57 -16.16 -6.55 3.79
C ASP A 57 -14.76 -6.13 3.31
N MET A 58 -14.54 -6.07 1.99
CA MET A 58 -13.28 -5.58 1.43
C MET A 58 -12.99 -4.12 1.81
N LEU A 59 -13.98 -3.24 1.73
CA LEU A 59 -13.84 -1.84 2.13
C LEU A 59 -13.56 -1.71 3.62
N LEU A 60 -14.23 -2.47 4.46
CA LEU A 60 -14.01 -2.46 5.90
C LEU A 60 -12.58 -2.89 6.25
N LEU A 61 -12.11 -4.02 5.69
CA LEU A 61 -10.74 -4.51 5.91
C LEU A 61 -9.69 -3.51 5.41
N ALA A 62 -9.88 -2.95 4.22
CA ALA A 62 -8.98 -1.94 3.66
C ALA A 62 -8.96 -0.68 4.55
N SER A 63 -10.11 -0.23 5.04
CA SER A 63 -10.20 0.94 5.91
C SER A 63 -9.47 0.73 7.23
N ILE A 64 -9.67 -0.42 7.88
CA ILE A 64 -8.98 -0.77 9.12
C ILE A 64 -7.47 -0.80 8.91
N THR A 65 -7.02 -1.42 7.81
CA THR A 65 -5.58 -1.50 7.48
C THR A 65 -4.98 -0.13 7.21
N ILE A 66 -5.65 0.74 6.46
CA ILE A 66 -5.16 2.09 6.17
C ILE A 66 -5.13 2.94 7.46
N LEU A 67 -6.19 2.88 8.26
CA LEU A 67 -6.25 3.62 9.52
C LEU A 67 -5.19 3.13 10.51
N SER A 68 -4.83 1.85 10.51
CA SER A 68 -3.78 1.33 11.40
C SER A 68 -2.43 2.04 11.19
N GLY A 69 -2.10 2.39 9.95
CA GLY A 69 -0.89 3.16 9.62
C GLY A 69 -0.99 4.65 9.95
N ALA A 70 -2.19 5.16 10.23
CA ALA A 70 -2.42 6.56 10.56
C ALA A 70 -2.37 6.86 12.09
N PHE A 71 -2.33 5.83 12.93
CA PHE A 71 -2.37 5.97 14.39
C PHE A 71 -1.12 5.37 15.07
N PRO A 72 0.05 6.03 14.97
CA PRO A 72 1.33 5.49 15.45
C PRO A 72 1.39 5.35 16.97
N GLU A 73 0.62 6.16 17.70
CA GLU A 73 0.61 6.14 19.17
C GLU A 73 -0.39 5.12 19.74
N VAL A 74 -1.09 4.38 18.87
CA VAL A 74 -2.03 3.34 19.29
C VAL A 74 -1.31 2.00 19.40
N TYR A 75 -1.15 1.51 20.61
CA TYR A 75 -0.50 0.24 20.91
C TYR A 75 -1.20 -0.49 22.05
N ALA A 76 -1.01 -1.79 22.11
CA ALA A 76 -1.36 -2.62 23.26
C ALA A 76 -0.09 -3.05 24.00
N ILE A 77 -0.23 -3.47 25.26
CA ILE A 77 0.85 -4.11 26.01
C ILE A 77 0.61 -5.61 25.99
N TYR A 78 1.56 -6.35 25.45
CA TYR A 78 1.58 -7.80 25.47
C TYR A 78 2.95 -8.26 25.98
N ASP A 79 2.96 -9.10 27.02
CA ASP A 79 4.16 -9.60 27.67
C ASP A 79 5.23 -8.50 27.94
N ASN A 80 4.78 -7.40 28.57
CA ASN A 80 5.58 -6.20 28.87
C ASN A 80 6.18 -5.45 27.67
N SER A 81 5.76 -5.79 26.45
CA SER A 81 6.21 -5.13 25.21
C SER A 81 5.06 -4.36 24.56
N LYS A 82 5.37 -3.24 23.91
CA LYS A 82 4.40 -2.51 23.09
C LYS A 82 4.20 -3.28 21.79
N VAL A 83 2.92 -3.50 21.44
CA VAL A 83 2.51 -4.07 20.17
C VAL A 83 1.64 -3.06 19.45
N PHE A 84 2.09 -2.60 18.30
CA PHE A 84 1.40 -1.63 17.46
C PHE A 84 0.41 -2.33 16.53
N ALA A 85 -0.55 -1.57 16.02
CA ALA A 85 -1.58 -2.08 15.10
C ALA A 85 -1.06 -2.18 13.66
N ASN A 86 0.10 -2.79 13.45
CA ASN A 86 0.67 -2.98 12.11
C ASN A 86 -0.10 -4.07 11.37
N LEU A 87 -0.87 -3.70 10.34
CA LEU A 87 -1.72 -4.61 9.61
C LEU A 87 -1.28 -4.78 8.16
N PHE A 88 -1.38 -6.01 7.67
CA PHE A 88 -1.19 -6.37 6.26
C PHE A 88 -2.44 -7.05 5.75
N THR A 89 -3.00 -6.51 4.67
CA THR A 89 -4.20 -7.07 4.04
C THR A 89 -3.94 -7.42 2.59
N PHE A 90 -4.22 -8.66 2.23
CA PHE A 90 -4.24 -9.13 0.85
C PHE A 90 -5.66 -9.46 0.44
N LEU A 91 -6.18 -8.79 -0.57
CA LEU A 91 -7.50 -9.04 -1.13
C LEU A 91 -7.37 -9.84 -2.42
N VAL A 92 -7.76 -11.11 -2.35
CA VAL A 92 -7.78 -12.01 -3.50
C VAL A 92 -9.23 -12.15 -3.97
N ALA A 93 -9.48 -11.78 -5.21
CA ALA A 93 -10.81 -11.83 -5.78
C ALA A 93 -10.76 -11.92 -7.30
N ASN A 94 -11.81 -12.46 -7.90
CA ASN A 94 -11.96 -12.57 -9.35
C ASN A 94 -11.91 -11.20 -10.05
N ALA A 95 -11.70 -11.21 -11.35
CA ALA A 95 -11.87 -9.99 -12.15
C ALA A 95 -13.28 -9.42 -11.97
N ALA A 96 -13.40 -8.10 -12.04
CA ALA A 96 -14.67 -7.36 -11.87
C ALA A 96 -15.39 -7.54 -10.52
N SER A 97 -14.71 -8.04 -9.47
CA SER A 97 -15.26 -8.24 -8.13
C SER A 97 -15.42 -6.95 -7.29
N GLY A 98 -15.09 -5.79 -7.85
CA GLY A 98 -15.15 -4.52 -7.12
C GLY A 98 -13.93 -4.19 -6.26
N LYS A 99 -12.88 -5.04 -6.24
CA LYS A 99 -11.66 -4.81 -5.43
C LYS A 99 -11.00 -3.45 -5.63
N GLY A 100 -11.05 -2.88 -6.84
CA GLY A 100 -10.52 -1.55 -7.12
C GLY A 100 -11.18 -0.41 -6.32
N ARG A 101 -12.36 -0.64 -5.75
CA ARG A 101 -13.03 0.35 -4.89
C ARG A 101 -12.29 0.63 -3.60
N THR A 102 -11.44 -0.29 -3.14
CA THR A 102 -10.62 -0.11 -1.94
C THR A 102 -9.68 1.10 -2.02
N THR A 103 -9.34 1.56 -3.23
CA THR A 103 -8.61 2.82 -3.45
C THR A 103 -9.32 4.02 -2.81
N SER A 104 -10.67 3.99 -2.70
CA SER A 104 -11.40 5.07 -2.04
C SER A 104 -11.09 5.20 -0.55
N CYS A 105 -10.63 4.11 0.09
CA CYS A 105 -10.26 4.12 1.50
C CYS A 105 -9.02 4.99 1.80
N LEU A 106 -8.17 5.27 0.78
CA LEU A 106 -7.06 6.22 0.93
C LEU A 106 -7.53 7.62 1.31
N LYS A 107 -8.78 7.97 1.00
CA LYS A 107 -9.36 9.27 1.40
C LYS A 107 -9.41 9.44 2.92
N LEU A 108 -9.42 8.36 3.69
CA LEU A 108 -9.42 8.39 5.15
C LEU A 108 -8.17 9.07 5.73
N VAL A 109 -7.05 9.02 5.00
CA VAL A 109 -5.77 9.59 5.43
C VAL A 109 -5.35 10.83 4.64
N ASN A 110 -6.20 11.32 3.72
CA ASN A 110 -5.88 12.48 2.89
C ASN A 110 -5.53 13.74 3.69
N LEU A 111 -6.23 13.99 4.79
CA LEU A 111 -5.96 15.17 5.62
C LEU A 111 -4.57 15.06 6.26
N ILE A 112 -4.22 13.89 6.79
CA ILE A 112 -2.91 13.65 7.40
C ILE A 112 -1.81 13.78 6.35
N GLU A 113 -2.00 13.19 5.18
CA GLU A 113 -1.05 13.31 4.07
C GLU A 113 -0.89 14.77 3.62
N GLN A 114 -1.97 15.55 3.61
CA GLN A 114 -1.91 16.97 3.27
C GLN A 114 -1.14 17.77 4.33
N GLU A 115 -1.37 17.53 5.61
CA GLU A 115 -0.62 18.16 6.70
C GLU A 115 0.87 17.88 6.61
N VAL A 116 1.25 16.63 6.30
CA VAL A 116 2.66 16.25 6.08
C VAL A 116 3.27 16.99 4.89
N ARG A 117 2.53 17.12 3.79
CA ARG A 117 2.98 17.87 2.60
C ARG A 117 3.14 19.36 2.88
N ASP A 118 2.21 19.95 3.60
CA ASP A 118 2.26 21.35 3.95
C ASP A 118 3.45 21.64 4.88
N ALA A 119 3.72 20.74 5.84
CA ALA A 119 4.90 20.81 6.69
C ALA A 119 6.21 20.68 5.89
N ASN A 120 6.30 19.72 4.95
CA ASN A 120 7.47 19.60 4.07
C ASN A 120 7.71 20.88 3.26
N LYS A 121 6.64 21.48 2.75
CA LYS A 121 6.77 22.73 1.98
C LYS A 121 7.31 23.85 2.86
N GLN A 122 6.76 24.02 4.06
CA GLN A 122 7.22 25.05 4.99
C GLN A 122 8.70 24.87 5.36
N GLU A 123 9.10 23.65 5.73
CA GLU A 123 10.49 23.33 6.07
C GLU A 123 11.44 23.60 4.89
N MET A 124 11.00 23.29 3.68
CA MET A 124 11.81 23.55 2.47
C MET A 124 11.92 25.06 2.18
N ASP A 125 10.83 25.81 2.37
CA ASP A 125 10.82 27.27 2.20
C ASP A 125 11.76 27.93 3.23
N ASP A 126 11.71 27.51 4.49
CA ASP A 126 12.58 27.98 5.57
C ASP A 126 14.07 27.67 5.27
N TYR A 127 14.36 26.44 4.80
CA TYR A 127 15.70 26.04 4.37
C TYR A 127 16.24 26.90 3.22
N GLN A 128 15.41 27.17 2.21
CA GLN A 128 15.80 28.01 1.07
C GLN A 128 16.07 29.45 1.51
N GLN A 129 15.26 29.98 2.43
CA GLN A 129 15.45 31.32 2.99
C GLN A 129 16.77 31.40 3.76
N GLU A 130 17.06 30.43 4.64
CA GLU A 130 18.31 30.39 5.40
C GLU A 130 19.54 30.29 4.48
N LEU A 131 19.46 29.47 3.43
CA LEU A 131 20.51 29.41 2.40
C LEU A 131 20.73 30.73 1.70
N ALA A 132 19.65 31.43 1.36
CA ALA A 132 19.71 32.73 0.70
C ALA A 132 20.36 33.77 1.63
N ASP A 133 20.02 33.80 2.89
CA ASP A 133 20.57 34.71 3.89
C ASP A 133 22.09 34.46 4.09
N ILE A 134 22.51 33.21 4.19
CA ILE A 134 23.94 32.85 4.29
C ILE A 134 24.70 33.32 3.02
N ARG A 135 24.14 33.11 1.83
CA ARG A 135 24.74 33.55 0.57
C ARG A 135 24.83 35.08 0.52
N ALA A 136 23.84 35.80 1.00
CA ALA A 136 23.83 37.27 1.04
C ALA A 136 24.90 37.84 1.99
N MET A 137 25.29 37.14 3.04
CA MET A 137 26.35 37.51 3.97
C MET A 137 27.76 37.47 3.29
N GLY A 138 27.93 36.76 2.20
CA GLY A 138 29.16 36.65 1.43
C GLY A 138 30.34 36.21 2.30
N ARG A 139 31.44 37.02 2.31
CA ARG A 139 32.64 36.67 3.11
C ARG A 139 32.42 36.57 4.61
N LYS A 140 31.37 37.21 5.15
CA LYS A 140 31.02 37.13 6.59
C LYS A 140 30.50 35.76 6.98
N ALA A 141 29.96 34.99 6.03
CA ALA A 141 29.50 33.63 6.23
C ALA A 141 30.64 32.57 6.21
N SER A 142 31.88 33.00 6.00
CA SER A 142 33.04 32.08 5.94
C SER A 142 33.18 31.34 7.30
N GLY A 143 32.99 30.01 7.27
CA GLY A 143 33.03 29.17 8.45
C GLY A 143 31.68 28.94 9.15
N MET A 144 30.59 29.52 8.66
CA MET A 144 29.26 29.14 9.14
C MET A 144 28.85 27.77 8.57
N PRO A 145 28.26 26.88 9.40
CA PRO A 145 27.73 25.64 8.89
C PRO A 145 26.57 25.93 7.93
N LEU A 146 26.51 25.20 6.82
CA LEU A 146 25.35 25.26 5.93
C LEU A 146 24.18 24.53 6.59
N PRO A 147 22.95 25.03 6.43
CA PRO A 147 21.76 24.34 6.89
C PRO A 147 21.63 22.98 6.20
N LYS A 148 21.07 22.01 6.91
CA LYS A 148 20.81 20.68 6.35
C LYS A 148 19.47 20.70 5.64
N GLU A 149 19.45 20.17 4.41
CA GLU A 149 18.21 20.00 3.67
C GLU A 149 17.22 19.14 4.46
N PRO A 150 15.97 19.57 4.65
CA PRO A 150 14.97 18.79 5.36
C PRO A 150 14.60 17.52 4.58
N PRO A 151 14.30 16.41 5.27
CA PRO A 151 13.85 15.20 4.62
C PRO A 151 12.46 15.39 4.01
N TYR A 152 12.19 14.74 2.88
CA TYR A 152 10.84 14.69 2.33
C TYR A 152 10.05 13.56 2.99
N ARG A 153 9.03 13.91 3.74
CA ARG A 153 8.14 12.97 4.44
C ARG A 153 6.88 12.70 3.63
N SER A 154 6.36 11.49 3.73
CA SER A 154 5.07 11.08 3.17
C SER A 154 4.53 9.90 3.96
N LEU A 155 3.25 9.95 4.30
CA LEU A 155 2.56 8.81 4.91
C LEU A 155 2.35 7.68 3.90
N LEU A 156 2.13 8.03 2.62
CA LEU A 156 1.91 7.07 1.55
C LEU A 156 3.23 6.74 0.84
N ILE A 157 3.73 5.53 1.04
CA ILE A 157 4.99 5.04 0.47
C ILE A 157 4.67 4.16 -0.75
N PRO A 158 5.15 4.50 -1.97
CA PRO A 158 4.92 3.66 -3.15
C PRO A 158 5.53 2.27 -3.02
N ALA A 159 4.79 1.24 -3.41
CA ALA A 159 5.25 -0.16 -3.33
C ALA A 159 6.39 -0.50 -4.32
N ASN A 160 6.58 0.30 -5.37
CA ASN A 160 7.60 0.10 -6.40
C ASN A 160 8.93 0.80 -6.07
N CYS A 161 9.14 1.23 -4.84
CA CYS A 161 10.41 1.79 -4.38
C CYS A 161 11.45 0.71 -4.11
N SER A 162 12.73 1.09 -4.11
CA SER A 162 13.79 0.22 -3.61
C SER A 162 13.66 0.00 -2.10
N SER A 163 14.20 -1.09 -1.57
CA SER A 163 14.21 -1.35 -0.13
C SER A 163 14.84 -0.21 0.67
N THR A 164 15.94 0.34 0.18
CA THR A 164 16.60 1.50 0.80
C THR A 164 15.67 2.71 0.85
N ALA A 165 14.93 2.99 -0.24
CA ALA A 165 14.01 4.12 -0.29
C ALA A 165 12.84 3.95 0.68
N ILE A 166 12.33 2.72 0.85
CA ILE A 166 11.27 2.43 1.82
C ILE A 166 11.76 2.66 3.25
N TYR A 167 12.95 2.12 3.61
CA TYR A 167 13.52 2.34 4.94
C TYR A 167 13.84 3.81 5.21
N GLN A 168 14.33 4.53 4.19
CA GLN A 168 14.57 5.97 4.32
C GLN A 168 13.25 6.73 4.53
N ALA A 169 12.20 6.42 3.76
CA ALA A 169 10.90 7.06 3.90
C ALA A 169 10.28 6.80 5.29
N LEU A 170 10.38 5.57 5.80
CA LEU A 170 9.95 5.24 7.16
C LEU A 170 10.74 6.02 8.19
N HIS A 171 12.08 6.02 8.10
CA HIS A 171 12.95 6.75 9.02
C HIS A 171 12.63 8.26 9.04
N ASP A 172 12.47 8.87 7.87
CA ASP A 172 12.19 10.30 7.74
C ASP A 172 10.79 10.66 8.24
N ASN A 173 9.85 9.72 8.21
CA ASN A 173 8.48 9.88 8.69
C ASN A 173 8.21 9.23 10.07
N HIS A 174 9.22 9.18 10.93
CA HIS A 174 9.09 8.67 12.31
C HIS A 174 8.58 7.23 12.41
N ASP A 175 9.10 6.36 11.54
CA ASP A 175 8.77 4.94 11.44
C ASP A 175 7.31 4.65 11.05
N GLN A 176 6.64 5.64 10.44
CA GLN A 176 5.28 5.53 9.92
C GLN A 176 5.23 5.44 8.41
N GLY A 177 4.33 4.60 7.89
CA GLY A 177 4.08 4.54 6.45
C GLY A 177 2.96 3.58 6.10
N ILE A 178 2.27 3.89 5.03
CA ILE A 178 1.23 3.06 4.43
C ILE A 178 1.65 2.75 3.00
N THR A 179 1.80 1.47 2.68
CA THR A 179 1.96 1.01 1.31
C THR A 179 0.62 0.48 0.80
N PHE A 180 0.14 1.03 -0.30
CA PHE A 180 -1.09 0.60 -0.94
C PHE A 180 -0.83 0.29 -2.41
N GLU A 181 -1.20 -0.93 -2.83
CA GLU A 181 -1.03 -1.37 -4.21
C GLU A 181 -2.30 -2.08 -4.69
N THR A 182 -2.74 -1.76 -5.89
CA THR A 182 -3.93 -2.36 -6.50
C THR A 182 -3.63 -3.66 -7.23
N GLU A 183 -2.36 -3.86 -7.61
CA GLU A 183 -1.90 -5.00 -8.39
C GLU A 183 -0.76 -5.71 -7.66
N ALA A 184 -1.00 -6.94 -7.23
CA ALA A 184 0.00 -7.73 -6.52
C ALA A 184 1.28 -7.99 -7.34
N ASP A 185 1.19 -7.96 -8.67
CA ASP A 185 2.33 -8.18 -9.56
C ASP A 185 3.40 -7.09 -9.41
N SER A 186 3.00 -5.84 -9.23
CA SER A 186 3.92 -4.73 -8.93
C SER A 186 4.77 -5.03 -7.71
N LEU A 187 4.12 -5.37 -6.60
CA LEU A 187 4.79 -5.72 -5.35
C LEU A 187 5.63 -6.98 -5.50
N ALA A 188 5.10 -8.03 -6.14
CA ALA A 188 5.80 -9.29 -6.35
C ALA A 188 7.07 -9.11 -7.19
N ASN A 189 7.03 -8.27 -8.22
CA ASN A 189 8.20 -7.96 -9.04
C ASN A 189 9.24 -7.15 -8.26
N THR A 190 8.81 -6.21 -7.44
CA THR A 190 9.71 -5.44 -6.57
C THR A 190 10.39 -6.36 -5.55
N LEU A 191 9.66 -7.25 -4.88
CA LEU A 191 10.21 -8.19 -3.91
C LEU A 191 11.15 -9.24 -4.53
N LYS A 192 11.01 -9.55 -5.82
CA LYS A 192 11.91 -10.47 -6.55
C LYS A 192 13.19 -9.79 -7.06
N SER A 193 13.21 -8.46 -7.12
CA SER A 193 14.39 -7.73 -7.57
C SER A 193 15.44 -7.66 -6.46
N ASP A 194 16.73 -7.68 -6.83
CA ASP A 194 17.84 -7.59 -5.86
C ASP A 194 17.83 -6.27 -5.08
N TYR A 195 17.30 -5.20 -5.68
CA TYR A 195 17.25 -3.86 -5.08
C TYR A 195 15.94 -3.54 -4.35
N GLY A 196 14.88 -4.30 -4.60
CA GLY A 196 13.54 -4.05 -4.07
C GLY A 196 13.10 -5.03 -2.99
N ASN A 197 13.94 -6.00 -2.62
CA ASN A 197 13.55 -7.02 -1.65
C ASN A 197 13.56 -6.47 -0.21
N PHE A 198 12.38 -6.07 0.26
CA PHE A 198 12.15 -5.67 1.66
C PHE A 198 11.30 -6.68 2.45
N SER A 199 11.22 -7.94 2.00
CA SER A 199 10.44 -8.98 2.66
C SER A 199 10.83 -9.21 4.13
N ASP A 200 12.11 -9.00 4.47
CA ASP A 200 12.58 -9.07 5.86
C ASP A 200 12.02 -7.91 6.69
N GLY A 201 11.94 -6.70 6.12
CA GLY A 201 11.33 -5.54 6.75
C GLY A 201 9.82 -5.72 6.98
N LEU A 202 9.11 -6.31 6.01
CA LEU A 202 7.70 -6.64 6.19
C LEU A 202 7.48 -7.60 7.36
N ARG A 203 8.32 -8.63 7.49
CA ARG A 203 8.23 -9.57 8.62
C ARG A 203 8.53 -8.90 9.96
N LYS A 204 9.55 -8.03 10.00
CA LYS A 204 9.92 -7.29 11.22
C LYS A 204 8.91 -6.21 11.59
N GLY A 205 8.15 -5.69 10.63
CA GLY A 205 7.09 -4.71 10.89
C GLY A 205 5.91 -5.28 11.69
N PHE A 206 5.84 -6.59 11.92
CA PHE A 206 4.86 -7.22 12.83
C PHE A 206 5.33 -7.29 14.29
N HIS A 207 6.59 -7.07 14.56
CA HIS A 207 7.23 -7.16 15.87
C HIS A 207 7.79 -5.83 16.31
#